data_d2a43018c7773a6f901d614985b6045f
#
_entry.id   d2a43018c7773a6f901d614985b6045f
#
_cell.length_a   1.000
_cell.length_b   1.000
_cell.length_c   1.000
_cell.angle_alpha   90.00
_cell.angle_beta   90.00
_cell.angle_gamma   90.00
#
_symmetry.space_group_name_H-M   'P 1'
#
loop_
_entity.id
_entity.type
_entity.pdbx_description
1 polymer ?
#
loop_
_entity_poly.entity_id
_entity_poly.type
_entity_poly.pdbx_seq_one_letter_code
_entity_poly.pdbx_strand_id
1 'polypeptide(L)'
;EQMEVGKRGLDAILQVLAQNPTVRATMFTTAHFADHYPDVVKNMAQQHEIASHTYYHTAFEEEHLRVSREHLEAISGVSVTGLRMPRMRPVSMHAVKAAGYTYDSSINPTWLPGRYNNTHLPRTPYVENDMLRIPASVTPTFRVPLFWLSFKNFPWWFFKTCVASTLAKDGYVCLYFHPWEFTD
;
A
#
# COMPACT_ATOMS: atom_id res chain seq x y z
N GLU A 1 14.91 13.52 -9.48
CA GLU A 1 14.22 12.98 -10.68
C GLU A 1 13.16 11.91 -10.32
N GLN A 2 13.51 10.79 -9.65
CA GLN A 2 12.52 9.74 -9.28
C GLN A 2 11.38 10.26 -8.38
N MET A 3 11.70 11.10 -7.40
CA MET A 3 10.68 11.67 -6.51
C MET A 3 9.75 12.64 -7.24
N GLU A 4 10.28 13.39 -8.18
CA GLU A 4 9.49 14.32 -8.98
C GLU A 4 8.55 13.59 -9.95
N VAL A 5 8.99 12.49 -10.56
CA VAL A 5 8.13 11.60 -11.34
C VAL A 5 7.01 11.03 -10.46
N GLY A 6 7.35 10.53 -9.26
CA GLY A 6 6.36 10.07 -8.29
C GLY A 6 5.37 11.16 -7.89
N LYS A 7 5.82 12.40 -7.69
CA LYS A 7 4.97 13.54 -7.37
C LYS A 7 3.98 13.85 -8.50
N ARG A 8 4.43 13.90 -9.76
CA ARG A 8 3.55 14.15 -10.93
C ARG A 8 2.48 13.08 -11.06
N GLY A 9 2.86 11.81 -10.94
CA GLY A 9 1.88 10.72 -10.97
C GLY A 9 0.90 10.75 -9.81
N LEU A 10 1.36 11.15 -8.62
CA LEU A 10 0.48 11.39 -7.47
C LEU A 10 -0.53 12.50 -7.75
N ASP A 11 -0.13 13.60 -8.38
CA ASP A 11 -1.05 14.67 -8.76
C ASP A 11 -2.15 14.17 -9.69
N ALA A 12 -1.81 13.32 -10.66
CA ALA A 12 -2.80 12.70 -11.55
C ALA A 12 -3.80 11.81 -10.78
N ILE A 13 -3.31 11.00 -9.83
CA ILE A 13 -4.17 10.18 -8.96
C ILE A 13 -5.10 11.07 -8.11
N LEU A 14 -4.56 12.11 -7.49
CA LEU A 14 -5.35 13.02 -6.65
C LEU A 14 -6.41 13.76 -7.45
N GLN A 15 -6.17 14.12 -8.71
CA GLN A 15 -7.19 14.68 -9.60
C GLN A 15 -8.34 13.71 -9.86
N VAL A 16 -8.04 12.42 -10.09
CA VAL A 16 -9.08 11.39 -10.26
C VAL A 16 -9.87 11.18 -8.98
N LEU A 17 -9.19 11.13 -7.82
CA LEU A 17 -9.85 11.00 -6.52
C LEU A 17 -10.72 12.20 -6.18
N ALA A 18 -10.31 13.42 -6.53
CA ALA A 18 -11.10 14.64 -6.35
C ALA A 18 -12.41 14.64 -7.15
N GLN A 19 -12.43 13.96 -8.31
CA GLN A 19 -13.65 13.75 -9.09
C GLN A 19 -14.57 12.69 -8.49
N ASN A 20 -14.08 11.92 -7.51
CA ASN A 20 -14.79 10.85 -6.84
C ASN A 20 -14.73 11.03 -5.31
N PRO A 21 -15.35 12.06 -4.72
CA PRO A 21 -15.12 12.48 -3.34
C PRO A 21 -15.59 11.48 -2.28
N THR A 22 -16.36 10.48 -2.66
CA THR A 22 -16.75 9.37 -1.78
C THR A 22 -15.68 8.29 -1.65
N VAL A 23 -14.67 8.30 -2.54
CA VAL A 23 -13.58 7.32 -2.54
C VAL A 23 -12.47 7.81 -1.62
N ARG A 24 -12.13 6.99 -0.63
CA ARG A 24 -10.95 7.18 0.22
C ARG A 24 -9.90 6.14 -0.11
N ALA A 25 -8.66 6.55 -0.16
CA ALA A 25 -7.52 5.68 -0.41
C ALA A 25 -6.58 5.68 0.81
N THR A 26 -5.79 4.62 0.96
CA THR A 26 -4.65 4.60 1.89
C THR A 26 -3.39 4.97 1.11
N MET A 27 -2.74 6.05 1.50
CA MET A 27 -1.52 6.59 0.90
C MET A 27 -0.30 6.08 1.68
N PHE A 28 0.27 4.96 1.25
CA PHE A 28 1.50 4.43 1.84
C PHE A 28 2.68 5.31 1.44
N THR A 29 3.10 6.17 2.35
CA THR A 29 4.05 7.26 2.10
C THR A 29 5.37 6.98 2.83
N THR A 30 6.51 7.18 2.15
CA THR A 30 7.81 7.17 2.83
C THR A 30 8.01 8.49 3.57
N ALA A 31 8.65 8.45 4.75
CA ALA A 31 8.97 9.66 5.48
C ALA A 31 9.87 10.60 4.65
N HIS A 32 10.79 10.04 3.88
CA HIS A 32 11.64 10.80 2.96
C HIS A 32 10.86 11.57 1.89
N PHE A 33 9.75 11.02 1.37
CA PHE A 33 8.86 11.78 0.47
C PHE A 33 8.16 12.91 1.22
N ALA A 34 7.71 12.66 2.45
CA ALA A 34 7.05 13.66 3.27
C ALA A 34 7.99 14.84 3.62
N ASP A 35 9.27 14.59 3.82
CA ASP A 35 10.30 15.64 4.01
C ASP A 35 10.37 16.60 2.84
N HIS A 36 10.27 16.08 1.62
CA HIS A 36 10.39 16.89 0.39
C HIS A 36 9.07 17.57 0.01
N TYR A 37 7.93 16.95 0.35
CA TYR A 37 6.61 17.42 -0.05
C TYR A 37 5.63 17.46 1.14
N PRO A 38 5.94 18.18 2.24
CA PRO A 38 5.12 18.16 3.46
C PRO A 38 3.71 18.66 3.21
N ASP A 39 3.53 19.67 2.38
CA ASP A 39 2.21 20.25 2.10
C ASP A 39 1.34 19.28 1.28
N VAL A 40 1.94 18.48 0.41
CA VAL A 40 1.23 17.43 -0.33
C VAL A 40 0.69 16.38 0.63
N VAL A 41 1.51 15.95 1.60
CA VAL A 41 1.11 14.96 2.62
C VAL A 41 0.01 15.52 3.53
N LYS A 42 0.11 16.78 3.97
CA LYS A 42 -0.97 17.46 4.72
C LYS A 42 -2.29 17.52 3.95
N ASN A 43 -2.22 17.84 2.67
CA ASN A 43 -3.43 17.90 1.83
C ASN A 43 -4.05 16.50 1.63
N MET A 44 -3.24 15.47 1.40
CA MET A 44 -3.74 14.10 1.30
C MET A 44 -4.44 13.65 2.59
N ALA A 45 -3.88 14.01 3.75
CA ALA A 45 -4.42 13.64 5.06
C ALA A 45 -5.84 14.20 5.35
N GLN A 46 -6.28 15.21 4.62
CA GLN A 46 -7.63 15.79 4.78
C GLN A 46 -8.74 14.85 4.28
N GLN A 47 -8.45 13.98 3.30
CA GLN A 47 -9.46 13.13 2.66
C GLN A 47 -9.08 11.65 2.62
N HIS A 48 -7.80 11.34 2.78
CA HIS A 48 -7.24 10.01 2.62
C HIS A 48 -6.49 9.57 3.88
N GLU A 49 -6.35 8.27 4.07
CA GLU A 49 -5.50 7.74 5.12
C GLU A 49 -4.03 7.90 4.74
N ILE A 50 -3.21 8.41 5.66
CA ILE A 50 -1.75 8.37 5.56
C ILE A 50 -1.27 7.14 6.31
N ALA A 51 -0.54 6.27 5.62
CA ALA A 51 0.09 5.09 6.19
C ALA A 51 1.59 5.06 5.84
N SER A 52 2.38 4.35 6.62
CA SER A 52 3.83 4.33 6.46
C SER A 52 4.27 3.37 5.34
N HIS A 53 5.22 3.83 4.54
CA HIS A 53 6.01 3.00 3.63
C HIS A 53 7.49 2.99 4.04
N THR A 54 7.74 2.99 5.36
CA THR A 54 9.04 3.17 6.02
C THR A 54 9.69 4.54 5.76
N TYR A 55 10.94 4.73 6.19
CA TYR A 55 11.63 6.01 5.97
C TYR A 55 12.10 6.15 4.53
N TYR A 56 12.84 5.14 4.03
CA TYR A 56 13.34 5.07 2.65
C TYR A 56 12.78 3.85 1.93
N HIS A 57 12.57 3.97 0.63
CA HIS A 57 12.08 2.84 -0.18
C HIS A 57 13.17 1.75 -0.40
N THR A 58 14.44 2.12 -0.39
CA THR A 58 15.56 1.21 -0.74
C THR A 58 16.32 0.70 0.47
N ALA A 59 16.53 1.53 1.49
CA ALA A 59 17.23 1.20 2.71
C ALA A 59 16.24 0.96 3.86
N PHE A 60 16.47 -0.08 4.64
CA PHE A 60 15.62 -0.41 5.78
C PHE A 60 16.46 -0.84 6.98
N GLU A 61 16.19 -0.20 8.10
CA GLU A 61 16.60 -0.57 9.45
C GLU A 61 15.35 -0.64 10.32
N GLU A 62 15.35 -1.49 11.36
CA GLU A 62 14.16 -1.71 12.19
C GLU A 62 13.67 -0.42 12.86
N GLU A 63 14.59 0.47 13.24
CA GLU A 63 14.26 1.78 13.80
C GLU A 63 13.44 2.65 12.84
N HIS A 64 13.60 2.48 11.53
CA HIS A 64 12.82 3.19 10.53
C HIS A 64 11.31 2.95 10.66
N LEU A 65 10.87 1.85 11.28
CA LEU A 65 9.46 1.61 11.55
C LEU A 65 8.88 2.71 12.46
N ARG A 66 9.50 2.92 13.62
CA ARG A 66 9.04 3.92 14.59
C ARG A 66 9.26 5.34 14.10
N VAL A 67 10.47 5.63 13.64
CA VAL A 67 10.85 6.99 13.21
C VAL A 67 9.99 7.47 12.05
N SER A 68 9.73 6.61 11.04
CA SER A 68 8.87 6.99 9.92
C SER A 68 7.43 7.26 10.33
N ARG A 69 6.87 6.47 11.26
CA ARG A 69 5.53 6.69 11.79
C ARG A 69 5.41 8.05 12.47
N GLU A 70 6.29 8.29 13.46
CA GLU A 70 6.30 9.54 14.22
C GLU A 70 6.50 10.77 13.32
N HIS A 71 7.37 10.63 12.34
CA HIS A 71 7.66 11.71 11.38
C HIS A 71 6.47 12.02 10.46
N LEU A 72 5.82 10.99 9.95
CA LEU A 72 4.60 11.14 9.14
C LEU A 72 3.46 11.75 9.95
N GLU A 73 3.29 11.36 11.23
CA GLU A 73 2.31 11.96 12.14
C GLU A 73 2.59 13.45 12.38
N ALA A 74 3.86 13.81 12.60
CA ALA A 74 4.26 15.21 12.81
C ALA A 74 3.98 16.08 11.58
N ILE A 75 4.18 15.56 10.37
CA ILE A 75 3.95 16.28 9.12
C ILE A 75 2.46 16.31 8.77
N SER A 76 1.77 15.17 8.81
CA SER A 76 0.38 15.07 8.36
C SER A 76 -0.63 15.61 9.34
N GLY A 77 -0.30 15.63 10.64
CA GLY A 77 -1.19 16.00 11.72
C GLY A 77 -2.26 14.95 12.06
N VAL A 78 -2.14 13.73 11.52
CA VAL A 78 -3.07 12.61 11.77
C VAL A 78 -2.31 11.38 12.27
N SER A 79 -3.02 10.47 12.95
CA SER A 79 -2.41 9.21 13.39
C SER A 79 -2.07 8.30 12.20
N VAL A 80 -0.89 7.71 12.22
CA VAL A 80 -0.38 6.77 11.22
C VAL A 80 -0.38 5.37 11.80
N THR A 81 -1.39 4.59 11.46
CA THR A 81 -1.65 3.27 12.07
C THR A 81 -1.28 2.09 11.18
N GLY A 82 -1.11 2.32 9.89
CA GLY A 82 -0.83 1.29 8.90
C GLY A 82 0.60 1.30 8.41
N LEU A 83 1.09 0.10 8.07
CA LEU A 83 2.38 -0.11 7.44
C LEU A 83 2.23 -0.91 6.15
N ARG A 84 2.99 -0.56 5.12
CA ARG A 84 3.35 -1.43 4.00
C ARG A 84 4.84 -1.36 3.75
N MET A 85 5.50 -2.51 3.82
CA MET A 85 6.93 -2.58 3.54
C MET A 85 7.22 -2.38 2.04
N PRO A 86 8.25 -1.62 1.69
CA PRO A 86 8.72 -1.53 0.32
C PRO A 86 8.97 -2.91 -0.27
N ARG A 87 8.50 -3.11 -1.51
CA ARG A 87 8.63 -4.39 -2.25
C ARG A 87 8.01 -5.60 -1.55
N MET A 88 7.05 -5.40 -0.64
CA MET A 88 6.46 -6.47 0.19
C MET A 88 7.52 -7.27 0.96
N ARG A 89 8.59 -6.60 1.44
CA ARG A 89 9.68 -7.24 2.19
C ARG A 89 9.15 -7.80 3.51
N PRO A 90 9.55 -9.01 3.90
CA PRO A 90 9.21 -9.55 5.22
C PRO A 90 9.73 -8.65 6.35
N VAL A 91 8.94 -8.53 7.39
CA VAL A 91 9.26 -7.78 8.61
C VAL A 91 8.65 -8.47 9.82
N SER A 92 9.29 -8.36 10.98
CA SER A 92 8.78 -8.91 12.23
C SER A 92 7.50 -8.20 12.67
N MET A 93 6.40 -8.94 12.86
CA MET A 93 5.15 -8.36 13.38
C MET A 93 5.29 -7.85 14.81
N HIS A 94 6.20 -8.44 15.59
CA HIS A 94 6.55 -7.92 16.91
C HIS A 94 7.18 -6.52 16.80
N ALA A 95 8.12 -6.32 15.90
CA ALA A 95 8.76 -5.01 15.67
C ALA A 95 7.74 -3.98 15.12
N VAL A 96 6.87 -4.39 14.20
CA VAL A 96 5.80 -3.53 13.67
C VAL A 96 4.86 -3.06 14.79
N LYS A 97 4.42 -3.98 15.65
CA LYS A 97 3.57 -3.67 16.80
C LYS A 97 4.29 -2.78 17.81
N ALA A 98 5.55 -3.08 18.13
CA ALA A 98 6.38 -2.27 19.03
C ALA A 98 6.60 -0.84 18.52
N ALA A 99 6.64 -0.65 17.19
CA ALA A 99 6.72 0.66 16.56
C ALA A 99 5.38 1.44 16.59
N GLY A 100 4.27 0.84 17.07
CA GLY A 100 2.98 1.48 17.26
C GLY A 100 2.00 1.35 16.10
N TYR A 101 2.26 0.49 15.11
CA TYR A 101 1.30 0.20 14.05
C TYR A 101 0.22 -0.77 14.54
N THR A 102 -0.98 -0.66 13.97
CA THR A 102 -2.12 -1.53 14.28
C THR A 102 -2.40 -2.53 13.16
N TYR A 103 -1.95 -2.24 11.93
CA TYR A 103 -2.06 -3.17 10.82
C TYR A 103 -0.84 -3.12 9.88
N ASP A 104 -0.62 -4.24 9.19
CA ASP A 104 0.37 -4.38 8.12
C ASP A 104 -0.28 -4.88 6.83
N SER A 105 0.08 -4.26 5.72
CA SER A 105 -0.38 -4.61 4.38
C SER A 105 0.76 -5.03 3.44
N SER A 106 1.78 -5.71 3.99
CA SER A 106 2.99 -6.12 3.27
C SER A 106 2.90 -7.52 2.67
N ILE A 107 1.70 -8.08 2.51
CA ILE A 107 1.52 -9.43 1.98
C ILE A 107 0.84 -9.41 0.62
N ASN A 108 1.45 -10.13 -0.31
CA ASN A 108 0.82 -10.55 -1.56
C ASN A 108 0.72 -12.08 -1.54
N PRO A 109 -0.49 -12.69 -1.35
CA PRO A 109 -0.65 -14.11 -1.11
C PRO A 109 -0.59 -14.94 -2.42
N THR A 110 0.52 -14.81 -3.13
CA THR A 110 0.82 -15.46 -4.40
C THR A 110 2.21 -16.08 -4.40
N TRP A 111 2.53 -16.79 -5.46
CA TRP A 111 3.89 -17.19 -5.78
C TRP A 111 4.48 -16.25 -6.83
N LEU A 112 5.56 -15.59 -6.49
CA LEU A 112 6.33 -14.77 -7.39
C LEU A 112 7.75 -15.38 -7.49
N PRO A 113 8.08 -16.05 -8.61
CA PRO A 113 9.38 -16.69 -8.78
C PRO A 113 10.55 -15.75 -8.49
N GLY A 114 11.52 -16.23 -7.72
CA GLY A 114 12.70 -15.44 -7.32
C GLY A 114 12.47 -14.43 -6.21
N ARG A 115 11.23 -14.27 -5.70
CA ARG A 115 10.91 -13.34 -4.62
C ARG A 115 10.30 -14.01 -3.38
N TYR A 116 9.13 -14.64 -3.52
CA TYR A 116 8.44 -15.29 -2.40
C TYR A 116 7.40 -16.31 -2.88
N ASN A 117 7.07 -17.23 -1.98
CA ASN A 117 5.93 -18.13 -2.13
C ASN A 117 5.01 -17.97 -0.90
N ASN A 118 3.94 -17.20 -1.06
CA ASN A 118 2.95 -16.90 -0.03
C ASN A 118 1.59 -17.55 -0.33
N THR A 119 1.56 -18.59 -1.17
CA THR A 119 0.31 -19.26 -1.56
C THR A 119 -0.41 -19.95 -0.40
N HIS A 120 0.27 -20.20 0.71
CA HIS A 120 -0.29 -20.78 1.93
C HIS A 120 -1.00 -19.74 2.81
N LEU A 121 -0.77 -18.44 2.59
CA LEU A 121 -1.35 -17.38 3.40
C LEU A 121 -2.80 -17.06 2.99
N PRO A 122 -3.63 -16.55 3.94
CA PRO A 122 -4.99 -16.11 3.64
C PRO A 122 -5.03 -15.01 2.56
N ARG A 123 -6.13 -14.99 1.79
CA ARG A 123 -6.38 -13.95 0.77
C ARG A 123 -7.17 -12.76 1.32
N THR A 124 -7.77 -12.93 2.48
CA THR A 124 -8.59 -11.92 3.19
C THR A 124 -7.88 -11.46 4.45
N PRO A 125 -8.27 -10.34 5.04
CA PRO A 125 -7.68 -9.87 6.30
C PRO A 125 -7.72 -10.94 7.39
N TYR A 126 -6.64 -11.05 8.15
CA TYR A 126 -6.49 -12.01 9.25
C TYR A 126 -5.59 -11.43 10.35
N VAL A 127 -5.62 -12.04 11.52
CA VAL A 127 -4.76 -11.66 12.65
C VAL A 127 -3.60 -12.64 12.75
N GLU A 128 -2.38 -12.10 12.87
CA GLU A 128 -1.14 -12.84 13.11
C GLU A 128 -0.35 -12.13 14.22
N ASN A 129 -0.05 -12.84 15.30
CA ASN A 129 0.66 -12.29 16.47
C ASN A 129 0.03 -10.98 17.00
N ASP A 130 -1.29 -10.94 17.14
CA ASP A 130 -2.10 -9.76 17.52
C ASP A 130 -1.96 -8.55 16.58
N MET A 131 -1.50 -8.75 15.36
CA MET A 131 -1.40 -7.75 14.32
C MET A 131 -2.41 -8.04 13.21
N LEU A 132 -3.20 -7.06 12.82
CA LEU A 132 -4.08 -7.18 11.66
C LEU A 132 -3.25 -7.18 10.37
N ARG A 133 -3.39 -8.24 9.58
CA ARG A 133 -2.75 -8.37 8.26
C ARG A 133 -3.79 -8.12 7.18
N ILE A 134 -3.49 -7.17 6.29
CA ILE A 134 -4.37 -6.78 5.18
C ILE A 134 -3.66 -7.11 3.86
N PRO A 135 -3.87 -8.33 3.31
CA PRO A 135 -3.18 -8.76 2.10
C PRO A 135 -3.66 -8.01 0.86
N ALA A 136 -2.76 -7.83 -0.11
CA ALA A 136 -3.15 -7.45 -1.46
C ALA A 136 -3.97 -8.57 -2.11
N SER A 137 -4.96 -8.22 -2.93
CA SER A 137 -5.85 -9.22 -3.50
C SER A 137 -5.22 -10.01 -4.65
N VAL A 138 -5.58 -11.26 -4.68
CA VAL A 138 -5.27 -12.21 -5.76
C VAL A 138 -6.53 -12.95 -6.17
N THR A 139 -6.58 -13.44 -7.42
CA THR A 139 -7.74 -14.23 -7.89
C THR A 139 -7.93 -15.51 -7.05
N PRO A 140 -9.16 -15.98 -6.83
CA PRO A 140 -9.45 -17.09 -5.92
C PRO A 140 -8.74 -18.40 -6.28
N THR A 141 -8.69 -18.76 -7.56
CA THR A 141 -8.20 -20.08 -8.00
C THR A 141 -6.71 -20.08 -8.28
N PHE A 142 -6.26 -19.19 -9.15
CA PHE A 142 -4.87 -19.17 -9.62
C PHE A 142 -3.97 -18.22 -8.87
N ARG A 143 -4.51 -17.48 -7.90
CA ARG A 143 -3.79 -16.46 -7.12
C ARG A 143 -3.01 -15.46 -7.98
N VAL A 144 -3.60 -15.08 -9.12
CA VAL A 144 -3.06 -14.02 -9.97
C VAL A 144 -3.18 -12.70 -9.24
N PRO A 145 -2.09 -11.96 -9.02
CA PRO A 145 -2.14 -10.69 -8.29
C PRO A 145 -2.99 -9.64 -9.01
N LEU A 146 -3.87 -8.97 -8.24
CA LEU A 146 -4.70 -7.86 -8.71
C LEU A 146 -4.04 -6.55 -8.30
N PHE A 147 -3.04 -6.13 -9.05
CA PHE A 147 -2.24 -4.95 -8.77
C PHE A 147 -1.90 -4.19 -10.06
N TRP A 148 -1.10 -3.14 -9.95
CA TRP A 148 -0.75 -2.28 -11.07
C TRP A 148 -0.30 -3.02 -12.34
N LEU A 149 0.51 -4.09 -12.22
CA LEU A 149 1.04 -4.82 -13.36
C LEU A 149 -0.07 -5.57 -14.12
N SER A 150 -0.98 -6.22 -13.40
CA SER A 150 -2.15 -6.87 -14.01
C SER A 150 -3.13 -5.84 -14.58
N PHE A 151 -3.33 -4.72 -13.88
CA PHE A 151 -4.15 -3.61 -14.38
C PHE A 151 -3.61 -3.05 -15.71
N LYS A 152 -2.30 -2.89 -15.83
CA LYS A 152 -1.66 -2.31 -17.03
C LYS A 152 -1.59 -3.28 -18.21
N ASN A 153 -1.45 -4.59 -17.96
CA ASN A 153 -1.17 -5.58 -18.99
C ASN A 153 -2.37 -6.46 -19.39
N PHE A 154 -3.39 -6.55 -18.54
CA PHE A 154 -4.58 -7.32 -18.89
C PHE A 154 -5.57 -6.46 -19.70
N PRO A 155 -6.34 -7.04 -20.62
CA PRO A 155 -7.50 -6.37 -21.18
C PRO A 155 -8.43 -5.88 -20.07
N TRP A 156 -8.93 -4.65 -20.18
CA TRP A 156 -9.72 -4.03 -19.10
C TRP A 156 -10.93 -4.86 -18.65
N TRP A 157 -11.62 -5.48 -19.61
CA TRP A 157 -12.75 -6.35 -19.27
C TRP A 157 -12.34 -7.56 -18.45
N PHE A 158 -11.15 -8.15 -18.73
CA PHE A 158 -10.63 -9.30 -18.00
C PHE A 158 -10.21 -8.91 -16.58
N PHE A 159 -9.50 -7.81 -16.43
CA PHE A 159 -9.15 -7.28 -15.11
C PHE A 159 -10.40 -7.03 -14.25
N LYS A 160 -11.43 -6.38 -14.79
CA LYS A 160 -12.71 -6.17 -14.09
C LYS A 160 -13.38 -7.49 -13.69
N THR A 161 -13.36 -8.48 -14.55
CA THR A 161 -13.94 -9.81 -14.26
C THR A 161 -13.17 -10.48 -13.10
N CYS A 162 -11.84 -10.41 -13.09
CA CYS A 162 -11.02 -10.93 -12.00
C CYS A 162 -11.33 -10.22 -10.67
N VAL A 163 -11.43 -8.89 -10.68
CA VAL A 163 -11.79 -8.11 -9.48
C VAL A 163 -13.19 -8.48 -8.97
N ALA A 164 -14.19 -8.52 -9.87
CA ALA A 164 -15.56 -8.87 -9.50
C ALA A 164 -15.68 -10.29 -8.94
N SER A 165 -15.00 -11.26 -9.57
CA SER A 165 -14.96 -12.65 -9.09
C SER A 165 -14.30 -12.76 -7.72
N THR A 166 -13.23 -12.01 -7.48
CA THR A 166 -12.53 -11.98 -6.20
C THR A 166 -13.44 -11.37 -5.12
N LEU A 167 -14.07 -10.23 -5.41
CA LEU A 167 -15.01 -9.59 -4.48
C LEU A 167 -16.18 -10.51 -4.15
N ALA A 168 -16.76 -11.16 -5.14
CA ALA A 168 -17.89 -12.07 -4.95
C ALA A 168 -17.50 -13.30 -4.08
N LYS A 169 -16.28 -13.80 -4.22
CA LYS A 169 -15.82 -14.98 -3.48
C LYS A 169 -15.34 -14.64 -2.06
N ASP A 170 -14.59 -13.56 -1.91
CA ASP A 170 -13.89 -13.23 -0.67
C ASP A 170 -14.57 -12.13 0.14
N GLY A 171 -15.55 -11.42 -0.43
CA GLY A 171 -16.16 -10.23 0.18
C GLY A 171 -15.18 -9.06 0.38
N TYR A 172 -14.01 -9.15 -0.25
CA TYR A 172 -12.89 -8.26 -0.02
C TYR A 172 -12.04 -8.11 -1.29
N VAL A 173 -11.60 -6.88 -1.54
CA VAL A 173 -10.59 -6.56 -2.58
C VAL A 173 -9.71 -5.42 -2.09
N CYS A 174 -8.40 -5.63 -2.14
CA CYS A 174 -7.38 -4.61 -1.92
C CYS A 174 -6.48 -4.53 -3.15
N LEU A 175 -6.62 -3.47 -3.91
CA LEU A 175 -5.78 -3.15 -5.07
C LEU A 175 -4.70 -2.16 -4.66
N TYR A 176 -3.54 -2.19 -5.31
CA TYR A 176 -2.53 -1.17 -5.10
C TYR A 176 -1.82 -0.76 -6.39
N PHE A 177 -1.42 0.49 -6.42
CA PHE A 177 -0.78 1.16 -7.54
C PHE A 177 0.38 2.00 -7.04
N HIS A 178 1.30 2.34 -7.95
CA HIS A 178 2.36 3.28 -7.64
C HIS A 178 2.15 4.58 -8.43
N PRO A 179 2.44 5.74 -7.85
CA PRO A 179 2.21 7.02 -8.53
C PRO A 179 2.92 7.15 -9.88
N TRP A 180 4.16 6.68 -9.99
CA TRP A 180 4.94 6.78 -11.23
C TRP A 180 4.33 6.04 -12.45
N GLU A 181 3.32 5.21 -12.24
CA GLU A 181 2.62 4.50 -13.29
C GLU A 181 1.57 5.36 -14.01
N PHE A 182 1.30 6.54 -13.47
CA PHE A 182 0.34 7.53 -13.99
C PHE A 182 1.05 8.77 -14.57
N THR A 183 2.31 8.63 -14.92
CA THR A 183 3.07 9.63 -15.69
C THR A 183 3.30 9.14 -17.09
N ASP A 184 3.23 10.04 -18.07
CA ASP A 184 3.61 9.80 -19.46
C ASP A 184 5.11 9.57 -19.62
#